data_008c8a7880f5d9866ae0da87903ddf43
#
_entry.id   008c8a7880f5d9866ae0da87903ddf43
#
_cell.length_a   1.000
_cell.length_b   1.000
_cell.length_c   1.000
_cell.angle_alpha   90.00
_cell.angle_beta   90.00
_cell.angle_gamma   90.00
#
_symmetry.space_group_name_H-M   'P 1'
#
loop_
_entity.id
_entity.type
_entity.pdbx_description
1 polymer ?
#
loop_
_entity_poly.entity_id
_entity_poly.type
_entity_poly.pdbx_seq_one_letter_code
_entity_poly.pdbx_strand_id
1 'polypeptide(L)' 'MKVYQIMEYRSCDEHLTWGVYSSEKNARIYLKRMGWDNDNNFKIVPYELDENLKK' A
#
# COMPACT_ATOMS: atom_id res chain seq x y z
N MET A 1 12.23 -9.25 2.48
CA MET A 1 10.98 -9.14 3.24
C MET A 1 9.93 -8.46 2.38
N LYS A 2 8.78 -9.05 2.30
CA LYS A 2 7.73 -8.50 1.48
C LYS A 2 6.78 -7.64 2.31
N VAL A 3 6.48 -6.46 1.80
CA VAL A 3 5.55 -5.56 2.45
C VAL A 3 4.50 -5.14 1.45
N TYR A 4 3.43 -4.53 1.95
CA TYR A 4 2.31 -4.12 1.11
C TYR A 4 2.01 -2.67 1.40
N GLN A 5 2.05 -1.85 0.37
CA GLN A 5 1.80 -0.43 0.50
C GLN A 5 0.39 -0.10 0.06
N ILE A 6 -0.24 0.81 0.79
CA ILE A 6 -1.53 1.33 0.37
C ILE A 6 -1.25 2.63 -0.36
N MET A 7 -1.62 2.65 -1.64
CA MET A 7 -1.37 3.79 -2.51
C MET A 7 -2.67 4.42 -2.94
N GLU A 8 -2.71 5.72 -2.91
CA GLU A 8 -3.85 6.46 -3.43
C GLU A 8 -3.42 7.15 -4.71
N TYR A 9 -4.14 6.88 -5.81
CA TYR A 9 -3.83 7.47 -7.10
C TYR A 9 -4.78 8.61 -7.34
N ARG A 10 -4.28 9.85 -7.28
CA ARG A 10 -5.12 11.02 -7.45
C ARG A 10 -5.17 11.47 -8.90
N SER A 11 -4.06 11.35 -9.60
CA SER A 11 -4.02 11.70 -10.99
C SER A 11 -2.95 10.86 -11.64
N CYS A 12 -2.73 11.03 -12.91
CA CYS A 12 -1.75 10.19 -13.59
C CYS A 12 -0.35 10.42 -13.06
N ASP A 13 -0.07 11.59 -12.53
CA ASP A 13 1.26 11.87 -12.02
C ASP A 13 1.32 11.97 -10.51
N GLU A 14 0.20 11.85 -9.83
CA GLU A 14 0.18 12.11 -8.40
C GLU A 14 -0.39 10.92 -7.64
N HIS A 15 0.39 10.40 -6.72
CA HIS A 15 -0.09 9.34 -5.86
C HIS A 15 0.60 9.47 -4.52
N LEU A 16 -0.09 8.99 -3.49
CA LEU A 16 0.38 9.08 -2.11
C LEU A 16 0.45 7.70 -1.52
N THR A 17 1.39 7.50 -0.61
CA THR A 17 1.48 6.26 0.14
C THR A 17 0.86 6.49 1.51
N TRP A 18 -0.15 5.68 1.83
CA TRP A 18 -0.87 5.84 3.08
C TRP A 18 -0.39 4.93 4.18
N GLY A 19 0.36 3.90 3.84
CA GLY A 19 0.87 3.02 4.87
C GLY A 19 1.60 1.85 4.27
N VAL A 20 2.41 1.20 5.09
CA VAL A 20 3.14 0.01 4.69
C VAL A 20 2.87 -1.06 5.73
N TYR A 21 2.47 -2.23 5.28
CA TYR A 21 2.07 -3.31 6.17
C TYR A 21 2.82 -4.57 5.83
N SER A 22 2.99 -5.43 6.82
CA SER A 22 3.74 -6.66 6.63
C SER A 22 2.92 -7.73 5.93
N SER A 23 1.60 -7.56 5.82
CA SER A 23 0.78 -8.54 5.13
C SER A 23 -0.33 -7.82 4.37
N GLU A 24 -0.78 -8.46 3.29
CA GLU A 24 -1.87 -7.91 2.51
C GLU A 24 -3.14 -7.85 3.35
N LYS A 25 -3.32 -8.82 4.21
CA LYS A 25 -4.50 -8.85 5.05
C LYS A 25 -4.60 -7.61 5.93
N ASN A 26 -3.48 -7.22 6.52
CA ASN A 26 -3.47 -6.04 7.38
C ASN A 26 -3.74 -4.78 6.59
N ALA A 27 -3.21 -4.71 5.37
CA ALA A 27 -3.47 -3.56 4.51
C ALA A 27 -4.96 -3.47 4.17
N ARG A 28 -5.58 -4.61 3.88
CA ARG A 28 -7.00 -4.62 3.57
C ARG A 28 -7.84 -4.20 4.75
N ILE A 29 -7.45 -4.61 5.94
CA ILE A 29 -8.17 -4.24 7.15
C ILE A 29 -8.17 -2.72 7.30
N TYR A 30 -7.03 -2.10 7.03
CA TYR A 30 -6.95 -0.66 7.13
C TYR A 30 -7.87 0.01 6.11
N LEU A 31 -7.83 -0.46 4.86
CA LEU A 31 -8.69 0.11 3.83
C LEU A 31 -10.16 -0.01 4.21
N LYS A 32 -10.53 -1.16 4.75
CA LYS A 32 -11.92 -1.38 5.12
C LYS A 32 -12.32 -0.48 6.27
N ARG A 33 -11.42 -0.32 7.23
CA ARG A 33 -11.71 0.53 8.38
C ARG A 33 -11.92 1.97 7.96
N MET A 34 -11.17 2.42 6.98
CA MET A 34 -11.29 3.79 6.50
C MET A 34 -12.42 3.98 5.49
N GLY A 35 -13.05 2.88 5.08
CA GLY A 35 -14.11 2.97 4.09
C GLY A 35 -13.60 3.13 2.68
N TRP A 36 -12.35 2.77 2.43
CA TRP A 36 -11.73 2.94 1.11
C TRP A 36 -11.62 1.63 0.35
N ASP A 37 -12.14 0.55 0.87
CA ASP A 37 -11.96 -0.76 0.24
C ASP A 37 -12.67 -0.87 -1.10
N ASN A 38 -13.67 -0.03 -1.36
CA ASN A 38 -14.35 0.00 -2.64
C ASN A 38 -13.92 1.16 -3.52
N ASP A 39 -12.92 1.89 -3.09
CA ASP A 39 -12.48 3.07 -3.83
C ASP A 39 -11.43 2.65 -4.84
N ASN A 40 -11.71 2.87 -6.11
CA ASN A 40 -10.80 2.47 -7.17
C ASN A 40 -9.49 3.23 -7.17
N ASN A 41 -9.43 4.34 -6.45
CA ASN A 41 -8.21 5.13 -6.39
C ASN A 41 -7.21 4.55 -5.41
N PHE A 42 -7.61 3.62 -4.58
CA PHE A 42 -6.72 3.01 -3.60
C PHE A 42 -6.33 1.61 -4.02
N LYS A 43 -5.07 1.31 -3.94
CA LYS A 43 -4.58 -0.01 -4.29
C LYS A 43 -3.56 -0.49 -3.29
N ILE A 44 -3.46 -1.79 -3.16
CA ILE A 44 -2.44 -2.41 -2.32
C ILE A 44 -1.36 -2.91 -3.26
N VAL A 45 -0.17 -2.37 -3.11
CA VAL A 45 0.95 -2.68 -3.99
C VAL A 45 1.97 -3.49 -3.23
N PRO A 46 2.26 -4.72 -3.66
CA PRO A 46 3.29 -5.52 -3.00
C PRO A 46 4.66 -4.96 -3.33
N TYR A 47 5.54 -5.01 -2.37
CA TYR A 47 6.86 -4.45 -2.53
C TYR A 47 7.86 -5.30 -1.79
N GLU A 48 8.97 -5.60 -2.42
CA GLU A 48 9.99 -6.42 -1.80
C GLU A 48 11.06 -5.54 -1.18
N LEU A 49 11.25 -5.68 0.12
CA LEU A 49 12.31 -4.97 0.79
C LEU A 49 13.56 -5.82 0.80
N ASP A 50 14.64 -5.27 0.32
CA ASP A 50 15.90 -5.98 0.26
C ASP A 50 16.75 -5.55 1.44
N GLU A 51 16.97 -6.47 2.36
CA GLU A 51 17.71 -6.14 3.57
C GLU A 51 19.20 -5.92 3.29
N ASN A 52 19.66 -6.36 2.14
CA ASN A 52 21.05 -6.18 1.79
C ASN A 52 21.29 -4.93 1.00
N LEU A 53 20.32 -4.09 0.95
CA LEU A 53 20.39 -2.94 0.10
C LEU A 53 21.44 -1.97 0.50
N LYS A 54 21.86 -1.95 1.62
CA LYS A 54 22.80 -1.02 2.00
C LYS A 54 23.96 -0.92 1.19
N LYS A 55 24.36 -0.45 0.87
CA LYS A 55 25.30 -0.49 0.08
C LYS A 55 25.75 0.40 0.02
#